data_81426de676bc835b129e2249474cf3e4
#
_entry.id   81426de676bc835b129e2249474cf3e4
#
_cell.length_a   1.000
_cell.length_b   1.000
_cell.length_c   1.000
_cell.angle_alpha   90.00
_cell.angle_beta   90.00
_cell.angle_gamma   90.00
#
_symmetry.space_group_name_H-M   'P 1'
#
loop_
_entity.id
_entity.type
_entity.pdbx_description
1 polymer ?
#
loop_
_entity_poly.entity_id
_entity_poly.type
_entity_poly.pdbx_seq_one_letter_code
_entity_poly.pdbx_strand_id
1 'polypeptide(L)'
;MATTELHIEDPYNAMIPGSNICIGGKQDQPLSNLRFVVKDLFDVADMPTVAGSPDWPSTRPVPDEHAAIVTQLLDAGAKLIGKTITDEISLGILGENKFDGTPENPACPGRVPGGSSAGSAAAVAGDYCDFALASDTGGSVRVPASFCGIYGIRPTHGRLNLDGLMPQAPSSDTAGWFARSAETLSRVGRVLYQEDIPDRLNHRLLIARDAFAYSGSETQTALAPGLNRLSKLFREVTEVDMALNGLDQWSEAQRTVQAAEFWQTFSDWIDRHNPRMSYSVARNLFIAS
;
A
#
# COMPACT_ATOMS: atom_id res chain seq x y z
N MET A 1 -10.20 7.15 -23.65
CA MET A 1 -9.29 8.33 -23.55
C MET A 1 -8.01 7.97 -24.27
N ALA A 2 -7.32 8.93 -24.89
CA ALA A 2 -6.04 8.60 -25.56
C ALA A 2 -4.98 8.28 -24.49
N THR A 3 -4.49 7.06 -24.49
CA THR A 3 -3.32 6.66 -23.70
C THR A 3 -2.07 7.12 -24.46
N THR A 4 -1.29 7.97 -23.85
CA THR A 4 0.02 8.35 -24.39
C THR A 4 1.08 7.56 -23.65
N GLU A 5 1.93 6.87 -24.36
CA GLU A 5 3.08 6.18 -23.77
C GLU A 5 4.01 7.21 -23.12
N LEU A 6 4.32 7.03 -21.86
CA LEU A 6 5.18 7.90 -21.08
C LEU A 6 6.51 7.20 -20.85
N HIS A 7 7.63 7.87 -21.14
CA HIS A 7 8.93 7.32 -20.77
C HIS A 7 9.26 7.74 -19.33
N ILE A 8 9.30 6.75 -18.41
CA ILE A 8 9.75 6.94 -17.03
C ILE A 8 11.07 6.19 -16.87
N GLU A 9 12.12 6.90 -16.51
CA GLU A 9 13.36 6.25 -16.05
C GLU A 9 13.07 5.57 -14.72
N ASP A 10 13.42 4.29 -14.60
CA ASP A 10 13.14 3.47 -13.42
C ASP A 10 14.43 2.89 -12.81
N PRO A 11 15.33 3.73 -12.26
CA PRO A 11 16.56 3.25 -11.64
C PRO A 11 16.33 2.42 -10.37
N TYR A 12 15.14 2.47 -9.80
CA TYR A 12 14.82 1.74 -8.57
C TYR A 12 13.99 0.47 -8.80
N ASN A 13 13.73 0.07 -10.05
CA ASN A 13 12.88 -1.07 -10.38
C ASN A 13 11.51 -1.02 -9.67
N ALA A 14 10.87 0.14 -9.70
CA ALA A 14 9.60 0.36 -9.02
C ALA A 14 8.36 0.04 -9.88
N MET A 15 8.51 0.14 -11.21
CA MET A 15 7.42 0.07 -12.17
C MET A 15 7.29 -1.32 -12.79
N ILE A 16 6.06 -1.72 -13.09
CA ILE A 16 5.82 -2.90 -13.95
C ILE A 16 6.27 -2.54 -15.38
N PRO A 17 7.14 -3.35 -15.99
CA PRO A 17 7.60 -3.11 -17.36
C PRO A 17 6.44 -2.99 -18.35
N GLY A 18 6.46 -1.96 -19.18
CA GLY A 18 5.41 -1.71 -20.17
C GLY A 18 4.10 -1.12 -19.62
N SER A 19 4.05 -0.79 -18.32
CA SER A 19 2.87 -0.18 -17.70
C SER A 19 2.88 1.36 -17.71
N ASN A 20 3.89 1.97 -18.31
CA ASN A 20 4.03 3.41 -18.37
C ASN A 20 2.96 4.04 -19.28
N ILE A 21 1.98 4.64 -18.67
CA ILE A 21 0.79 5.20 -19.32
C ILE A 21 0.56 6.62 -18.82
N CYS A 22 -0.31 7.34 -19.51
CA CYS A 22 -0.76 8.66 -19.09
C CYS A 22 -2.28 8.74 -19.25
N ILE A 23 -3.00 8.61 -18.13
CA ILE A 23 -4.47 8.67 -18.09
C ILE A 23 -4.91 9.79 -17.15
N GLY A 24 -5.92 10.55 -17.53
CA GLY A 24 -6.51 11.60 -16.70
C GLY A 24 -5.80 12.96 -16.84
N GLY A 25 -5.75 13.72 -15.75
CA GLY A 25 -5.16 15.07 -15.74
C GLY A 25 -6.16 16.17 -16.08
N LYS A 26 -7.43 16.05 -15.64
CA LYS A 26 -8.42 17.12 -15.73
C LYS A 26 -7.92 18.35 -14.98
N GLN A 27 -8.13 19.55 -15.57
CA GLN A 27 -7.77 20.82 -14.93
C GLN A 27 -8.90 21.28 -13.98
N ASP A 28 -8.55 22.20 -13.09
CA ASP A 28 -9.49 22.85 -12.14
C ASP A 28 -10.23 21.85 -11.22
N GLN A 29 -9.56 20.75 -10.86
CA GLN A 29 -10.04 19.75 -9.94
C GLN A 29 -9.12 19.68 -8.69
N PRO A 30 -9.57 19.10 -7.57
CA PRO A 30 -8.81 19.04 -6.32
C PRO A 30 -7.40 18.44 -6.42
N LEU A 31 -7.19 17.49 -7.35
CA LEU A 31 -5.90 16.83 -7.55
C LEU A 31 -5.25 17.18 -8.90
N SER A 32 -5.70 18.25 -9.58
CA SER A 32 -5.07 18.72 -10.81
C SER A 32 -3.57 18.92 -10.61
N ASN A 33 -2.80 18.55 -11.62
CA ASN A 33 -1.33 18.59 -11.66
C ASN A 33 -0.62 17.56 -10.76
N LEU A 34 -1.32 16.69 -10.02
CA LEU A 34 -0.69 15.60 -9.30
C LEU A 34 -0.62 14.35 -10.18
N ARG A 35 0.54 13.70 -10.15
CA ARG A 35 0.78 12.41 -10.79
C ARG A 35 0.74 11.31 -9.76
N PHE A 36 0.17 10.17 -10.12
CA PHE A 36 0.18 9.00 -9.26
C PHE A 36 0.48 7.71 -10.02
N VAL A 37 0.94 6.74 -9.27
CA VAL A 37 1.08 5.36 -9.67
C VAL A 37 0.15 4.48 -8.83
N VAL A 38 -0.12 3.28 -9.30
CA VAL A 38 -1.00 2.35 -8.60
C VAL A 38 -0.34 0.99 -8.44
N LYS A 39 -0.42 0.42 -7.23
CA LYS A 39 0.02 -0.95 -6.96
C LYS A 39 -0.67 -1.91 -7.92
N ASP A 40 0.07 -2.85 -8.49
CA ASP A 40 -0.46 -3.77 -9.48
C ASP A 40 -1.36 -4.88 -8.90
N LEU A 41 -2.28 -4.47 -8.06
CA LEU A 41 -3.44 -5.20 -7.57
C LEU A 41 -4.75 -4.48 -7.89
N PHE A 42 -4.65 -3.21 -8.30
CA PHE A 42 -5.81 -2.43 -8.71
C PHE A 42 -6.01 -2.56 -10.20
N ASP A 43 -7.25 -2.79 -10.59
CA ASP A 43 -7.65 -2.81 -11.98
C ASP A 43 -7.54 -1.42 -12.60
N VAL A 44 -6.93 -1.39 -13.77
CA VAL A 44 -6.87 -0.25 -14.67
C VAL A 44 -7.41 -0.72 -16.01
N ALA A 45 -8.43 -0.04 -16.54
CA ALA A 45 -9.06 -0.43 -17.79
C ALA A 45 -8.04 -0.58 -18.92
N ASP A 46 -8.22 -1.61 -19.72
CA ASP A 46 -7.36 -2.00 -20.85
C ASP A 46 -5.93 -2.44 -20.47
N MET A 47 -5.65 -2.64 -19.17
CA MET A 47 -4.37 -3.11 -18.68
C MET A 47 -4.50 -4.36 -17.83
N PRO A 48 -3.71 -5.41 -18.07
CA PRO A 48 -3.75 -6.59 -17.21
C PRO A 48 -3.30 -6.25 -15.80
N THR A 49 -3.92 -6.89 -14.81
CA THR A 49 -3.45 -6.93 -13.43
C THR A 49 -2.56 -8.15 -13.28
N VAL A 50 -1.26 -7.95 -13.01
CA VAL A 50 -0.25 -9.02 -12.95
C VAL A 50 -0.12 -9.58 -11.53
N ALA A 51 -0.38 -8.75 -10.53
CA ALA A 51 -0.36 -9.13 -9.11
C ALA A 51 0.98 -9.75 -8.66
N GLY A 52 2.09 -9.36 -9.29
CA GLY A 52 3.42 -9.90 -8.99
C GLY A 52 3.58 -11.39 -9.33
N SER A 53 2.68 -11.99 -10.12
CA SER A 53 2.70 -13.39 -10.53
C SER A 53 2.63 -13.51 -12.04
N PRO A 54 3.55 -14.27 -12.68
CA PRO A 54 3.56 -14.40 -14.13
C PRO A 54 2.36 -15.19 -14.67
N ASP A 55 1.64 -15.91 -13.83
CA ASP A 55 0.53 -16.79 -14.25
C ASP A 55 -0.84 -16.16 -13.95
N TRP A 56 -0.91 -15.14 -13.10
CA TRP A 56 -2.16 -14.49 -12.76
C TRP A 56 -2.86 -13.86 -13.98
N PRO A 57 -2.19 -13.06 -14.82
CA PRO A 57 -2.85 -12.36 -15.92
C PRO A 57 -3.37 -13.31 -17.02
N SER A 58 -2.74 -14.48 -17.21
CA SER A 58 -3.20 -15.45 -18.21
C SER A 58 -4.49 -16.18 -17.83
N THR A 59 -4.90 -16.07 -16.57
CA THR A 59 -6.07 -16.73 -15.98
C THR A 59 -7.23 -15.79 -15.69
N ARG A 60 -7.07 -14.52 -16.02
CA ARG A 60 -8.04 -13.45 -15.75
C ARG A 60 -8.27 -12.60 -17.00
N PRO A 61 -9.48 -12.09 -17.22
CA PRO A 61 -9.70 -11.12 -18.28
C PRO A 61 -8.94 -9.82 -17.99
N VAL A 62 -8.54 -9.12 -19.03
CA VAL A 62 -8.07 -7.74 -18.91
C VAL A 62 -9.26 -6.90 -18.42
N PRO A 63 -9.11 -6.10 -17.38
CA PRO A 63 -10.18 -5.24 -16.88
C PRO A 63 -10.69 -4.27 -17.95
N ASP A 64 -11.98 -4.11 -18.07
CA ASP A 64 -12.63 -3.11 -18.95
C ASP A 64 -13.01 -1.81 -18.21
N GLU A 65 -12.92 -1.85 -16.87
CA GLU A 65 -13.16 -0.69 -16.00
C GLU A 65 -11.98 -0.48 -15.03
N HIS A 66 -11.81 0.76 -14.61
CA HIS A 66 -10.89 1.08 -13.52
C HIS A 66 -11.47 0.67 -12.18
N ALA A 67 -10.62 0.28 -11.24
CA ALA A 67 -11.00 0.17 -9.84
C ALA A 67 -11.67 1.45 -9.33
N ALA A 68 -12.66 1.33 -8.46
CA ALA A 68 -13.47 2.45 -7.98
C ALA A 68 -12.62 3.64 -7.45
N ILE A 69 -11.58 3.33 -6.67
CA ILE A 69 -10.65 4.35 -6.14
C ILE A 69 -9.82 5.00 -7.26
N VAL A 70 -9.41 4.24 -8.27
CA VAL A 70 -8.65 4.78 -9.42
C VAL A 70 -9.54 5.77 -10.17
N THR A 71 -10.79 5.39 -10.46
CA THR A 71 -11.79 6.27 -11.09
C THR A 71 -11.97 7.57 -10.29
N GLN A 72 -12.13 7.46 -8.97
CA GLN A 72 -12.32 8.63 -8.09
C GLN A 72 -11.15 9.61 -8.16
N LEU A 73 -9.91 9.11 -8.20
CA LEU A 73 -8.71 9.94 -8.30
C LEU A 73 -8.57 10.59 -9.69
N LEU A 74 -8.88 9.86 -10.75
CA LEU A 74 -8.89 10.39 -12.12
C LEU A 74 -9.95 11.49 -12.29
N ASP A 75 -11.14 11.29 -11.73
CA ASP A 75 -12.22 12.28 -11.75
C ASP A 75 -11.87 13.53 -10.94
N ALA A 76 -11.12 13.38 -9.86
CA ALA A 76 -10.57 14.48 -9.09
C ALA A 76 -9.38 15.20 -9.78
N GLY A 77 -9.02 14.83 -11.00
CA GLY A 77 -8.04 15.51 -11.84
C GLY A 77 -6.61 14.98 -11.72
N ALA A 78 -6.36 13.95 -10.93
CA ALA A 78 -5.03 13.33 -10.86
C ALA A 78 -4.69 12.60 -12.18
N LYS A 79 -3.40 12.45 -12.45
CA LYS A 79 -2.86 11.78 -13.63
C LYS A 79 -2.22 10.46 -13.23
N LEU A 80 -2.78 9.34 -13.69
CA LEU A 80 -2.18 8.02 -13.56
C LEU A 80 -1.04 7.88 -14.57
N ILE A 81 0.13 7.47 -14.09
CA ILE A 81 1.34 7.36 -14.92
C ILE A 81 1.89 5.92 -15.01
N GLY A 82 1.33 4.95 -14.31
CA GLY A 82 1.73 3.55 -14.42
C GLY A 82 1.32 2.69 -13.26
N LYS A 83 1.65 1.40 -13.38
CA LYS A 83 1.46 0.38 -12.33
C LYS A 83 2.80 0.01 -11.71
N THR A 84 2.80 -0.37 -10.44
CA THR A 84 4.02 -0.61 -9.66
C THR A 84 4.13 -2.04 -9.17
N ILE A 85 5.38 -2.51 -9.04
CA ILE A 85 5.71 -3.84 -8.53
C ILE A 85 5.13 -4.05 -7.12
N THR A 86 4.63 -5.25 -6.90
CA THR A 86 4.14 -5.75 -5.61
C THR A 86 4.81 -7.07 -5.26
N ASP A 87 4.81 -7.46 -3.99
CA ASP A 87 5.15 -8.82 -3.59
C ASP A 87 4.19 -9.81 -4.29
N GLU A 88 4.65 -11.02 -4.56
CA GLU A 88 3.90 -12.04 -5.28
C GLU A 88 2.53 -12.29 -4.64
N ILE A 89 1.45 -12.12 -5.43
CA ILE A 89 0.03 -12.16 -4.99
C ILE A 89 -0.21 -11.41 -3.67
N SER A 90 0.53 -10.32 -3.46
CA SER A 90 0.49 -9.49 -2.26
C SER A 90 0.93 -10.20 -0.96
N LEU A 91 1.46 -11.42 -1.02
CA LEU A 91 1.86 -12.21 0.15
C LEU A 91 3.33 -11.98 0.51
N GLY A 92 3.62 -10.89 1.17
CA GLY A 92 4.95 -10.52 1.63
C GLY A 92 4.91 -9.22 2.43
N ILE A 93 6.05 -8.85 3.02
CA ILE A 93 6.20 -7.64 3.83
C ILE A 93 7.53 -6.92 3.58
N LEU A 94 8.43 -7.54 2.84
CA LEU A 94 9.77 -7.01 2.58
C LEU A 94 9.91 -6.32 1.23
N GLY A 95 8.98 -6.57 0.30
CA GLY A 95 9.03 -6.03 -1.06
C GLY A 95 9.82 -6.92 -2.02
N GLU A 96 10.02 -8.18 -1.68
CA GLU A 96 10.72 -9.15 -2.50
C GLU A 96 9.76 -9.83 -3.47
N ASN A 97 10.08 -9.81 -4.76
CA ASN A 97 9.36 -10.56 -5.78
C ASN A 97 10.34 -11.35 -6.65
N LYS A 98 10.10 -12.64 -6.76
CA LYS A 98 10.97 -13.55 -7.53
C LYS A 98 10.90 -13.28 -9.03
N PHE A 99 9.77 -12.81 -9.53
CA PHE A 99 9.48 -12.73 -10.97
C PHE A 99 9.74 -11.32 -11.51
N ASP A 100 9.28 -10.28 -10.80
CA ASP A 100 9.40 -8.89 -11.21
C ASP A 100 10.67 -8.21 -10.64
N GLY A 101 11.34 -8.89 -9.71
CA GLY A 101 12.49 -8.33 -8.98
C GLY A 101 12.07 -7.56 -7.73
N THR A 102 13.06 -7.10 -6.98
CA THR A 102 12.88 -6.35 -5.74
C THR A 102 13.18 -4.88 -6.02
N PRO A 103 12.21 -3.96 -5.81
CA PRO A 103 12.51 -2.53 -5.89
C PRO A 103 13.57 -2.12 -4.88
N GLU A 104 14.46 -1.21 -5.26
CA GLU A 104 15.42 -0.62 -4.34
C GLU A 104 14.73 0.39 -3.42
N ASN A 105 15.26 0.53 -2.22
CA ASN A 105 14.83 1.58 -1.29
C ASN A 105 15.61 2.88 -1.56
N PRO A 106 14.99 3.93 -2.15
CA PRO A 106 15.70 5.17 -2.44
C PRO A 106 16.20 5.91 -1.21
N ALA A 107 15.55 5.72 -0.05
CA ALA A 107 15.98 6.33 1.21
C ALA A 107 17.12 5.57 1.89
N CYS A 108 17.34 4.29 1.54
CA CYS A 108 18.38 3.45 2.12
C CYS A 108 18.91 2.45 1.08
N PRO A 109 19.82 2.87 0.19
CA PRO A 109 20.34 2.02 -0.89
C PRO A 109 20.89 0.69 -0.37
N GLY A 110 20.64 -0.39 -1.08
CA GLY A 110 21.02 -1.76 -0.70
C GLY A 110 20.13 -2.39 0.38
N ARG A 111 19.01 -1.77 0.73
CA ARG A 111 17.98 -2.31 1.62
C ARG A 111 16.67 -2.48 0.88
N VAL A 112 15.84 -3.39 1.37
CA VAL A 112 14.49 -3.61 0.85
C VAL A 112 13.58 -2.41 1.14
N PRO A 113 12.63 -2.09 0.27
CA PRO A 113 11.72 -0.96 0.46
C PRO A 113 10.57 -1.26 1.43
N GLY A 114 10.42 -2.53 1.85
CA GLY A 114 9.21 -3.00 2.50
C GLY A 114 8.11 -3.31 1.50
N GLY A 115 7.13 -4.11 1.92
CA GLY A 115 6.07 -4.66 1.08
C GLY A 115 4.73 -4.81 1.82
N SER A 116 3.73 -5.26 1.09
CA SER A 116 3.75 -5.72 -0.30
C SER A 116 3.64 -4.60 -1.34
N SER A 117 3.45 -3.33 -0.96
CA SER A 117 3.35 -2.19 -1.88
C SER A 117 4.73 -1.59 -2.18
N ALA A 118 5.70 -2.45 -2.53
CA ALA A 118 7.12 -2.14 -2.67
C ALA A 118 7.40 -1.07 -3.73
N GLY A 119 6.94 -1.30 -4.95
CA GLY A 119 7.15 -0.37 -6.06
C GLY A 119 6.43 0.96 -5.84
N SER A 120 5.22 0.95 -5.24
CA SER A 120 4.49 2.19 -4.92
C SER A 120 5.28 3.08 -3.94
N ALA A 121 5.87 2.49 -2.90
CA ALA A 121 6.68 3.23 -1.95
C ALA A 121 8.00 3.71 -2.57
N ALA A 122 8.68 2.85 -3.34
CA ALA A 122 9.91 3.22 -4.04
C ALA A 122 9.67 4.35 -5.06
N ALA A 123 8.57 4.31 -5.82
CA ALA A 123 8.22 5.35 -6.79
C ALA A 123 7.99 6.72 -6.13
N VAL A 124 7.30 6.76 -4.98
CA VAL A 124 7.09 8.00 -4.22
C VAL A 124 8.40 8.49 -3.61
N ALA A 125 9.18 7.62 -2.98
CA ALA A 125 10.47 7.98 -2.39
C ALA A 125 11.49 8.43 -3.44
N GLY A 126 11.47 7.81 -4.64
CA GLY A 126 12.33 8.11 -5.78
C GLY A 126 11.86 9.27 -6.67
N ASP A 127 10.82 9.99 -6.29
CA ASP A 127 10.30 11.16 -7.02
C ASP A 127 9.67 10.88 -8.41
N TYR A 128 9.16 9.68 -8.65
CA TYR A 128 8.48 9.39 -9.92
C TYR A 128 7.10 10.04 -9.99
N CYS A 129 6.46 10.16 -8.84
CA CYS A 129 5.10 10.65 -8.69
C CYS A 129 4.90 11.42 -7.37
N ASP A 130 3.78 12.13 -7.27
CA ASP A 130 3.43 12.91 -6.09
C ASP A 130 2.83 12.04 -4.96
N PHE A 131 2.08 11.00 -5.37
CA PHE A 131 1.49 10.00 -4.47
C PHE A 131 1.32 8.66 -5.18
N ALA A 132 1.05 7.60 -4.42
CA ALA A 132 0.81 6.27 -4.96
C ALA A 132 -0.32 5.55 -4.23
N LEU A 133 -1.20 4.86 -4.98
CA LEU A 133 -2.15 3.92 -4.41
C LEU A 133 -1.45 2.62 -4.00
N ALA A 134 -1.94 2.09 -2.89
CA ALA A 134 -1.42 0.88 -2.27
C ALA A 134 -2.54 0.13 -1.54
N SER A 135 -2.27 -1.09 -1.10
CA SER A 135 -3.16 -1.86 -0.23
C SER A 135 -2.46 -2.23 1.08
N ASP A 136 -3.22 -2.41 2.15
CA ASP A 136 -2.70 -2.81 3.46
C ASP A 136 -3.64 -3.84 4.10
N THR A 137 -3.23 -5.09 4.10
CA THR A 137 -3.91 -6.19 4.81
C THR A 137 -3.27 -6.42 6.17
N GLY A 138 -1.94 -6.62 6.19
CA GLY A 138 -1.17 -6.88 7.41
C GLY A 138 -0.05 -5.86 7.68
N GLY A 139 0.03 -4.74 6.93
CA GLY A 139 1.09 -3.75 7.06
C GLY A 139 1.62 -3.18 5.74
N SER A 140 1.03 -3.59 4.61
CA SER A 140 1.59 -3.37 3.27
C SER A 140 1.56 -1.91 2.76
N VAL A 141 1.05 -0.97 3.54
CA VAL A 141 1.29 0.48 3.40
C VAL A 141 2.23 0.96 4.51
N ARG A 142 1.94 0.63 5.75
CA ARG A 142 2.64 1.16 6.92
C ARG A 142 4.12 0.77 6.95
N VAL A 143 4.45 -0.48 6.61
CA VAL A 143 5.84 -0.96 6.61
C VAL A 143 6.67 -0.29 5.52
N PRO A 144 6.26 -0.29 4.22
CA PRO A 144 7.05 0.39 3.20
C PRO A 144 7.11 1.91 3.41
N ALA A 145 6.07 2.55 3.95
CA ALA A 145 6.13 3.97 4.32
C ALA A 145 7.25 4.25 5.33
N SER A 146 7.35 3.39 6.37
CA SER A 146 8.39 3.50 7.39
C SER A 146 9.78 3.24 6.81
N PHE A 147 9.94 2.22 5.97
CA PHE A 147 11.25 1.84 5.41
C PHE A 147 11.77 2.87 4.40
N CYS A 148 10.88 3.46 3.60
CA CYS A 148 11.25 4.46 2.60
C CYS A 148 11.19 5.92 3.13
N GLY A 149 10.85 6.15 4.39
CA GLY A 149 10.83 7.48 5.00
C GLY A 149 9.80 8.43 4.37
N ILE A 150 8.65 7.91 3.95
CA ILE A 150 7.55 8.66 3.34
C ILE A 150 6.28 8.59 4.21
N TYR A 151 5.31 9.44 3.94
CA TYR A 151 4.01 9.35 4.59
C TYR A 151 3.18 8.23 3.97
N GLY A 152 2.50 7.46 4.80
CA GLY A 152 1.56 6.43 4.36
C GLY A 152 0.39 6.33 5.33
N ILE A 153 -0.80 6.05 4.81
CA ILE A 153 -2.00 5.88 5.63
C ILE A 153 -2.73 4.58 5.27
N ARG A 154 -3.02 3.80 6.30
CA ARG A 154 -4.03 2.74 6.27
C ARG A 154 -5.32 3.31 6.86
N PRO A 155 -6.38 3.49 6.07
CA PRO A 155 -7.71 3.88 6.57
C PRO A 155 -8.32 2.84 7.50
N THR A 156 -9.39 3.25 8.17
CA THR A 156 -10.29 2.31 8.86
C THR A 156 -10.85 1.31 7.85
N HIS A 157 -10.87 0.03 8.25
CA HIS A 157 -11.45 -1.04 7.42
C HIS A 157 -12.89 -0.71 7.02
N GLY A 158 -13.25 -1.01 5.78
CA GLY A 158 -14.57 -0.71 5.22
C GLY A 158 -14.85 0.78 4.90
N ARG A 159 -13.84 1.67 5.07
CA ARG A 159 -14.00 3.11 4.82
C ARG A 159 -13.97 3.47 3.33
N LEU A 160 -13.25 2.73 2.53
CA LEU A 160 -13.09 2.95 1.09
C LEU A 160 -13.72 1.82 0.30
N ASN A 161 -14.22 2.12 -0.89
CA ASN A 161 -14.71 1.11 -1.82
C ASN A 161 -13.51 0.36 -2.45
N LEU A 162 -13.50 -0.96 -2.32
CA LEU A 162 -12.43 -1.83 -2.82
C LEU A 162 -12.77 -2.52 -4.14
N ASP A 163 -13.85 -2.14 -4.83
CA ASP A 163 -14.21 -2.71 -6.13
C ASP A 163 -13.06 -2.52 -7.13
N GLY A 164 -12.65 -3.60 -7.78
CA GLY A 164 -11.49 -3.63 -8.68
C GLY A 164 -10.12 -3.70 -7.99
N LEU A 165 -10.08 -3.91 -6.67
CA LEU A 165 -8.87 -4.30 -5.95
C LEU A 165 -8.86 -5.82 -5.75
N MET A 166 -7.77 -6.48 -6.17
CA MET A 166 -7.59 -7.92 -5.91
C MET A 166 -7.64 -8.18 -4.39
N PRO A 167 -8.56 -9.02 -3.91
CA PRO A 167 -8.65 -9.35 -2.50
C PRO A 167 -7.48 -10.22 -2.05
N GLN A 168 -7.09 -10.10 -0.78
CA GLN A 168 -6.14 -10.98 -0.13
C GLN A 168 -6.78 -11.66 1.09
N ALA A 169 -7.25 -10.86 2.05
CA ALA A 169 -7.96 -11.29 3.25
C ALA A 169 -9.06 -10.25 3.56
N PRO A 170 -10.28 -10.48 3.08
CA PRO A 170 -11.35 -9.46 3.05
C PRO A 170 -11.66 -8.81 4.39
N SER A 171 -11.52 -9.52 5.51
CA SER A 171 -11.76 -8.94 6.84
C SER A 171 -10.69 -7.93 7.27
N SER A 172 -9.56 -7.87 6.55
CA SER A 172 -8.42 -7.01 6.88
C SER A 172 -8.00 -6.09 5.75
N ASP A 173 -8.43 -6.36 4.52
CA ASP A 173 -8.04 -5.60 3.35
C ASP A 173 -8.49 -4.15 3.42
N THR A 174 -7.56 -3.24 3.13
CA THR A 174 -7.85 -1.82 2.92
C THR A 174 -7.05 -1.29 1.74
N ALA A 175 -7.61 -0.33 1.02
CA ALA A 175 -6.79 0.56 0.20
C ALA A 175 -6.16 1.63 1.08
N GLY A 176 -4.97 2.08 0.69
CA GLY A 176 -4.26 3.18 1.32
C GLY A 176 -3.41 3.90 0.29
N TRP A 177 -2.66 4.91 0.71
CA TRP A 177 -1.81 5.66 -0.21
C TRP A 177 -0.56 6.19 0.48
N PHE A 178 0.44 6.49 -0.34
CA PHE A 178 1.68 7.14 0.04
C PHE A 178 1.76 8.55 -0.51
N ALA A 179 2.49 9.43 0.17
CA ALA A 179 2.91 10.72 -0.35
C ALA A 179 4.23 11.16 0.30
N ARG A 180 4.99 12.06 -0.36
CA ARG A 180 6.19 12.64 0.24
C ARG A 180 5.91 13.79 1.20
N SER A 181 4.73 14.39 1.14
CA SER A 181 4.32 15.46 2.03
C SER A 181 2.99 15.15 2.72
N ALA A 182 2.83 15.65 3.94
CA ALA A 182 1.57 15.56 4.67
C ALA A 182 0.45 16.32 3.95
N GLU A 183 0.80 17.41 3.23
CA GLU A 183 -0.16 18.17 2.43
C GLU A 183 -0.74 17.33 1.31
N THR A 184 0.10 16.68 0.50
CA THR A 184 -0.36 15.79 -0.58
C THR A 184 -1.16 14.62 -0.01
N LEU A 185 -0.67 13.99 1.08
CA LEU A 185 -1.39 12.92 1.77
C LEU A 185 -2.81 13.36 2.15
N SER A 186 -2.94 14.56 2.74
CA SER A 186 -4.22 15.13 3.17
C SER A 186 -5.12 15.49 1.98
N ARG A 187 -4.58 16.08 0.91
CA ARG A 187 -5.35 16.40 -0.31
C ARG A 187 -5.98 15.16 -0.93
N VAL A 188 -5.21 14.08 -1.06
CA VAL A 188 -5.70 12.79 -1.54
C VAL A 188 -6.77 12.24 -0.60
N GLY A 189 -6.54 12.32 0.72
CA GLY A 189 -7.49 11.87 1.73
C GLY A 189 -8.84 12.58 1.66
N ARG A 190 -8.87 13.89 1.44
CA ARG A 190 -10.14 14.65 1.28
C ARG A 190 -10.95 14.15 0.09
N VAL A 191 -10.29 13.83 -1.00
CA VAL A 191 -10.95 13.26 -2.18
C VAL A 191 -11.49 11.86 -1.88
N LEU A 192 -10.66 10.97 -1.32
CA LEU A 192 -11.03 9.57 -1.10
C LEU A 192 -12.10 9.40 -0.02
N TYR A 193 -12.07 10.21 1.03
CA TYR A 193 -13.09 10.17 2.08
C TYR A 193 -14.36 10.94 1.74
N GLN A 194 -14.32 11.83 0.74
CA GLN A 194 -15.42 12.73 0.37
C GLN A 194 -15.92 13.56 1.58
N GLU A 195 -15.01 13.90 2.46
CA GLU A 195 -15.28 14.63 3.70
C GLU A 195 -14.22 15.72 3.92
N ASP A 196 -14.64 16.80 4.53
CA ASP A 196 -13.70 17.81 5.04
C ASP A 196 -13.00 17.25 6.29
N ILE A 197 -11.69 17.23 6.22
CA ILE A 197 -10.87 16.88 7.39
C ILE A 197 -10.91 18.08 8.34
N PRO A 198 -11.35 17.91 9.59
CA PRO A 198 -11.40 19.00 10.54
C PRO A 198 -10.01 19.63 10.77
N ASP A 199 -9.91 20.94 10.72
CA ASP A 199 -8.65 21.67 10.98
C ASP A 199 -8.24 21.64 12.48
N ARG A 200 -9.02 20.98 13.33
CA ARG A 200 -8.78 20.93 14.76
C ARG A 200 -8.23 19.58 15.19
N LEU A 201 -7.06 19.60 15.80
CA LEU A 201 -6.54 18.47 16.54
C LEU A 201 -7.48 18.10 17.70
N ASN A 202 -7.67 16.81 17.92
CA ASN A 202 -8.28 16.35 19.15
C ASN A 202 -7.43 16.86 20.35
N HIS A 203 -8.08 17.14 21.49
CA HIS A 203 -7.37 17.67 22.65
C HIS A 203 -6.54 16.64 23.40
N ARG A 204 -6.73 15.34 23.11
CA ARG A 204 -6.12 14.23 23.81
C ARG A 204 -5.25 13.36 22.89
N LEU A 205 -4.03 13.06 23.34
CA LEU A 205 -3.11 12.11 22.75
C LEU A 205 -3.02 10.86 23.63
N LEU A 206 -3.23 9.71 23.05
CA LEU A 206 -2.96 8.42 23.68
C LEU A 206 -1.65 7.86 23.12
N ILE A 207 -0.73 7.49 24.01
CA ILE A 207 0.55 6.87 23.65
C ILE A 207 0.44 5.40 24.01
N ALA A 208 0.52 4.52 22.99
CA ALA A 208 0.49 3.08 23.18
C ALA A 208 1.83 2.59 23.74
N ARG A 209 1.95 2.54 25.06
CA ARG A 209 3.18 2.17 25.78
C ARG A 209 3.67 0.78 25.40
N ASP A 210 2.78 -0.19 25.32
CA ASP A 210 3.07 -1.57 24.94
C ASP A 210 3.62 -1.68 23.51
N ALA A 211 3.07 -0.91 22.56
CA ALA A 211 3.58 -0.87 21.18
C ALA A 211 4.99 -0.24 21.11
N PHE A 212 5.25 0.83 21.86
CA PHE A 212 6.60 1.41 21.95
C PHE A 212 7.58 0.44 22.61
N ALA A 213 7.19 -0.23 23.70
CA ALA A 213 8.04 -1.20 24.39
C ALA A 213 8.35 -2.44 23.52
N TYR A 214 7.48 -2.78 22.59
CA TYR A 214 7.70 -3.88 21.63
C TYR A 214 8.76 -3.54 20.57
N SER A 215 9.00 -2.26 20.30
CA SER A 215 10.04 -1.82 19.40
C SER A 215 11.42 -1.89 20.04
N GLY A 216 12.48 -2.14 19.23
CA GLY A 216 13.85 -2.14 19.72
C GLY A 216 14.30 -0.77 20.26
N SER A 217 15.28 -0.75 21.17
CA SER A 217 15.78 0.45 21.84
C SER A 217 16.27 1.55 20.88
N GLU A 218 16.87 1.16 19.75
CA GLU A 218 17.30 2.11 18.71
C GLU A 218 16.11 2.82 18.08
N THR A 219 15.02 2.08 17.77
CA THR A 219 13.77 2.64 17.24
C THR A 219 13.12 3.58 18.25
N GLN A 220 13.04 3.19 19.52
CA GLN A 220 12.52 4.04 20.59
C GLN A 220 13.29 5.35 20.69
N THR A 221 14.63 5.28 20.65
CA THR A 221 15.52 6.45 20.70
C THR A 221 15.31 7.37 19.50
N ALA A 222 15.18 6.81 18.31
CA ALA A 222 14.95 7.57 17.08
C ALA A 222 13.57 8.27 17.07
N LEU A 223 12.55 7.66 17.64
CA LEU A 223 11.18 8.20 17.68
C LEU A 223 10.96 9.22 18.81
N ALA A 224 11.73 9.16 19.89
CA ALA A 224 11.52 10.00 21.07
C ALA A 224 11.45 11.52 20.79
N PRO A 225 12.33 12.13 19.94
CA PRO A 225 12.21 13.54 19.62
C PRO A 225 10.92 13.91 18.90
N GLY A 226 10.42 13.02 18.01
CA GLY A 226 9.15 13.20 17.31
C GLY A 226 7.97 13.12 18.25
N LEU A 227 7.95 12.12 19.12
CA LEU A 227 6.92 11.94 20.13
C LEU A 227 6.85 13.13 21.09
N ASN A 228 8.01 13.63 21.54
CA ASN A 228 8.10 14.81 22.40
C ASN A 228 7.55 16.09 21.72
N ARG A 229 7.77 16.25 20.41
CA ARG A 229 7.20 17.36 19.65
C ARG A 229 5.69 17.22 19.51
N LEU A 230 5.22 16.01 19.16
CA LEU A 230 3.81 15.71 19.02
C LEU A 230 3.05 15.96 20.32
N SER A 231 3.57 15.49 21.46
CA SER A 231 2.93 15.63 22.76
C SER A 231 2.67 17.09 23.15
N LYS A 232 3.51 18.03 22.70
CA LYS A 232 3.32 19.47 22.96
C LYS A 232 2.14 20.11 22.22
N LEU A 233 1.59 19.43 21.22
CA LEU A 233 0.44 19.90 20.44
C LEU A 233 -0.90 19.57 21.11
N PHE A 234 -0.89 18.71 22.14
CA PHE A 234 -2.09 18.23 22.80
C PHE A 234 -2.19 18.77 24.23
N ARG A 235 -3.42 18.97 24.72
CA ARG A 235 -3.67 19.45 26.09
C ARG A 235 -3.55 18.32 27.11
N GLU A 236 -3.91 17.11 26.70
CA GLU A 236 -3.88 15.92 27.54
C GLU A 236 -3.08 14.83 26.82
N VAL A 237 -2.12 14.24 27.52
CA VAL A 237 -1.30 13.14 27.03
C VAL A 237 -1.39 11.99 28.04
N THR A 238 -1.84 10.84 27.59
CA THR A 238 -2.02 9.66 28.44
C THR A 238 -1.32 8.46 27.84
N GLU A 239 -0.55 7.74 28.64
CA GLU A 239 -0.01 6.45 28.27
C GLU A 239 -1.03 5.34 28.52
N VAL A 240 -1.19 4.44 27.54
CA VAL A 240 -2.14 3.33 27.62
C VAL A 240 -1.48 2.04 27.12
N ASP A 241 -1.94 0.91 27.61
CA ASP A 241 -1.67 -0.39 27.00
C ASP A 241 -2.84 -0.75 26.10
N MET A 242 -2.57 -0.94 24.81
CA MET A 242 -3.60 -1.25 23.80
C MET A 242 -4.01 -2.71 23.83
N ALA A 243 -3.06 -3.61 24.05
CA ALA A 243 -3.27 -5.05 24.01
C ALA A 243 -3.18 -5.62 25.43
N LEU A 244 -4.31 -5.73 26.13
CA LEU A 244 -4.37 -6.24 27.52
C LEU A 244 -3.77 -7.64 27.68
N ASN A 245 -3.82 -8.47 26.63
CA ASN A 245 -3.26 -9.82 26.61
C ASN A 245 -1.92 -9.92 25.86
N GLY A 246 -1.35 -8.78 25.49
CA GLY A 246 -0.09 -8.71 24.75
C GLY A 246 -0.28 -8.66 23.22
N LEU A 247 0.61 -7.93 22.57
CA LEU A 247 0.61 -7.74 21.10
C LEU A 247 0.91 -9.04 20.34
N ASP A 248 1.63 -9.98 20.93
CA ASP A 248 1.90 -11.29 20.32
C ASP A 248 0.63 -12.07 20.04
N GLN A 249 -0.32 -12.06 20.97
CA GLN A 249 -1.61 -12.74 20.78
C GLN A 249 -2.44 -12.09 19.67
N TRP A 250 -2.41 -10.76 19.57
CA TRP A 250 -3.07 -10.07 18.46
C TRP A 250 -2.42 -10.40 17.11
N SER A 251 -1.09 -10.45 17.09
CA SER A 251 -0.33 -10.83 15.89
C SER A 251 -0.61 -12.26 15.46
N GLU A 252 -0.70 -13.20 16.40
CA GLU A 252 -1.04 -14.61 16.14
C GLU A 252 -2.47 -14.75 15.60
N ALA A 253 -3.43 -14.12 16.25
CA ALA A 253 -4.82 -14.14 15.81
C ALA A 253 -4.97 -13.54 14.39
N GLN A 254 -4.34 -12.39 14.15
CA GLN A 254 -4.37 -11.74 12.83
C GLN A 254 -3.75 -12.63 11.75
N ARG A 255 -2.59 -13.24 12.01
CA ARG A 255 -1.94 -14.16 11.06
C ARG A 255 -2.80 -15.39 10.75
N THR A 256 -3.46 -15.95 11.76
CA THR A 256 -4.33 -17.11 11.58
C THR A 256 -5.54 -16.77 10.70
N VAL A 257 -6.22 -15.67 10.98
CA VAL A 257 -7.37 -15.22 10.18
C VAL A 257 -6.93 -14.87 8.76
N GLN A 258 -5.85 -14.10 8.61
CA GLN A 258 -5.33 -13.72 7.29
C GLN A 258 -4.93 -14.95 6.47
N ALA A 259 -4.28 -15.94 7.07
CA ALA A 259 -3.89 -17.17 6.37
C ALA A 259 -5.13 -17.94 5.87
N ALA A 260 -6.13 -18.12 6.72
CA ALA A 260 -7.37 -18.82 6.35
C ALA A 260 -8.12 -18.09 5.22
N GLU A 261 -8.27 -16.77 5.32
CA GLU A 261 -8.94 -15.97 4.27
C GLU A 261 -8.13 -15.94 2.97
N PHE A 262 -6.80 -15.88 3.06
CA PHE A 262 -5.91 -15.95 1.91
C PHE A 262 -6.08 -17.29 1.18
N TRP A 263 -6.12 -18.40 1.90
CA TRP A 263 -6.39 -19.71 1.32
C TRP A 263 -7.76 -19.74 0.64
N GLN A 264 -8.81 -19.25 1.29
CA GLN A 264 -10.15 -19.16 0.70
C GLN A 264 -10.17 -18.33 -0.59
N THR A 265 -9.39 -17.28 -0.65
CA THR A 265 -9.31 -16.39 -1.84
C THR A 265 -8.61 -17.05 -3.02
N PHE A 266 -7.55 -17.82 -2.78
CA PHE A 266 -6.66 -18.30 -3.84
C PHE A 266 -6.72 -19.80 -4.12
N SER A 267 -7.31 -20.62 -3.23
CA SER A 267 -7.32 -22.09 -3.39
C SER A 267 -7.85 -22.55 -4.72
N ASP A 268 -9.01 -22.07 -5.14
CA ASP A 268 -9.63 -22.39 -6.43
C ASP A 268 -8.73 -22.07 -7.63
N TRP A 269 -8.01 -20.95 -7.59
CA TRP A 269 -7.07 -20.57 -8.64
C TRP A 269 -5.85 -21.48 -8.64
N ILE A 270 -5.31 -21.79 -7.48
CA ILE A 270 -4.17 -22.69 -7.31
C ILE A 270 -4.50 -24.08 -7.83
N ASP A 271 -5.63 -24.65 -7.43
CA ASP A 271 -6.07 -25.99 -7.80
C ASP A 271 -6.33 -26.13 -9.30
N ARG A 272 -6.88 -25.09 -9.93
CA ARG A 272 -7.21 -25.12 -11.36
C ARG A 272 -6.02 -24.86 -12.28
N HIS A 273 -5.07 -24.03 -11.84
CA HIS A 273 -4.03 -23.52 -12.75
C HIS A 273 -2.61 -23.97 -12.38
N ASN A 274 -2.40 -24.55 -11.17
CA ASN A 274 -1.08 -24.95 -10.68
C ASN A 274 0.00 -23.90 -10.98
N PRO A 275 -0.16 -22.64 -10.52
CA PRO A 275 0.69 -21.54 -10.91
C PRO A 275 2.11 -21.68 -10.38
N ARG A 276 3.05 -21.06 -11.07
CA ARG A 276 4.42 -20.92 -10.58
C ARG A 276 4.44 -20.02 -9.37
N MET A 277 5.15 -20.45 -8.34
CA MET A 277 5.27 -19.68 -7.09
C MET A 277 6.71 -19.63 -6.59
N SER A 278 7.02 -18.58 -5.86
CA SER A 278 8.24 -18.56 -5.05
C SER A 278 8.10 -19.53 -3.88
N TYR A 279 9.24 -20.02 -3.38
CA TYR A 279 9.24 -20.91 -2.22
C TYR A 279 8.55 -20.30 -1.00
N SER A 280 8.76 -19.02 -0.75
CA SER A 280 8.16 -18.32 0.39
C SER A 280 6.63 -18.27 0.30
N VAL A 281 6.08 -17.98 -0.86
CA VAL A 281 4.63 -17.94 -1.09
C VAL A 281 4.03 -19.34 -1.02
N ALA A 282 4.62 -20.31 -1.72
CA ALA A 282 4.17 -21.70 -1.68
C ALA A 282 4.17 -22.29 -0.26
N ARG A 283 5.22 -22.02 0.53
CA ARG A 283 5.30 -22.45 1.94
C ARG A 283 4.19 -21.81 2.79
N ASN A 284 3.94 -20.52 2.64
CA ASN A 284 2.90 -19.85 3.42
C ASN A 284 1.49 -20.36 3.07
N LEU A 285 1.25 -20.65 1.78
CA LEU A 285 0.00 -21.26 1.33
C LEU A 285 -0.17 -22.67 1.88
N PHE A 286 0.90 -23.49 1.88
CA PHE A 286 0.85 -24.82 2.47
C PHE A 286 0.54 -24.81 3.97
N ILE A 287 1.01 -23.79 4.70
CA ILE A 287 0.68 -23.63 6.13
C ILE A 287 -0.78 -23.17 6.31
N ALA A 288 -1.32 -22.44 5.34
CA ALA A 288 -2.69 -21.92 5.37
C ALA A 288 -3.75 -22.93 4.95
N SER A 289 -3.37 -23.96 4.16
CA SER A 289 -4.25 -25.05 3.71
C SER A 289 -4.50 -26.08 4.81
#